data_b82a503208c321afaf652952c914f767
#
_entry.id   b82a503208c321afaf652952c914f767
#
_cell.length_a   1.000
_cell.length_b   1.000
_cell.length_c   1.000
_cell.angle_alpha   90.00
_cell.angle_beta   90.00
_cell.angle_gamma   90.00
#
_symmetry.space_group_name_H-M   'P 1'
#
loop_
_entity.id
_entity.type
_entity.pdbx_description
1 polymer ?
#
loop_
_entity_poly.entity_id
_entity_poly.type
_entity_poly.pdbx_seq_one_letter_code
_entity_poly.pdbx_strand_id
1 'polypeptide(L)'
;MHVETLKIKNMKWLICVIFICGILNEVKAQSYDKFLDRLLDYQKHVRVKDSLINGKYIASIDTNTFDLKDYMSIFSKLTPEPGYIIEYIYDAGWDGAVPLLYAWRENLNKEEYISAEKERIIRKCDSTINERVEKIRREDLEKDAKIKKIERTKRIFTNSRELSCKRILHSFALDSANHAAFHLTPQDNKMGYLQLLIFKLYGNNFALWWHANYGYRFPVYKKEQIEFLIKKNRENDFSIYFMEKEIRPLLTAKLKPQIKMERTRCVISLYVFYAGSGLYRKTYSISRTNPYLITEKKSEKLVSNSFHGFF
;
A
#
# COMPACT_ATOMS: atom_id res chain seq x y z
N MET A 1 39.95 -50.62 -20.64
CA MET A 1 39.14 -49.68 -21.48
C MET A 1 37.77 -49.30 -20.92
N HIS A 2 37.30 -49.85 -19.79
CA HIS A 2 35.96 -49.56 -19.22
C HIS A 2 35.90 -48.43 -18.17
N VAL A 3 37.03 -47.99 -17.61
CA VAL A 3 37.05 -47.00 -16.51
C VAL A 3 37.02 -45.56 -17.00
N GLU A 4 37.55 -45.25 -18.18
CA GLU A 4 37.56 -43.89 -18.75
C GLU A 4 36.19 -43.45 -19.28
N THR A 5 35.40 -44.36 -19.84
CA THR A 5 34.05 -44.07 -20.33
C THR A 5 33.06 -43.69 -19.21
N LEU A 6 33.25 -44.19 -17.98
CA LEU A 6 32.39 -43.83 -16.84
C LEU A 6 32.69 -42.45 -16.30
N LYS A 7 33.97 -42.03 -16.29
CA LYS A 7 34.37 -40.67 -15.86
C LYS A 7 33.82 -39.57 -16.77
N ILE A 8 33.84 -39.78 -18.09
CA ILE A 8 33.36 -38.79 -19.09
C ILE A 8 31.83 -38.68 -19.03
N LYS A 9 31.09 -39.77 -18.79
CA LYS A 9 29.63 -39.72 -18.62
C LYS A 9 29.21 -38.93 -17.38
N ASN A 10 29.89 -39.13 -16.27
CA ASN A 10 29.58 -38.40 -15.01
C ASN A 10 29.93 -36.90 -15.09
N MET A 11 31.00 -36.54 -15.82
CA MET A 11 31.41 -35.16 -16.03
C MET A 11 30.40 -34.39 -16.91
N LYS A 12 29.89 -35.03 -17.99
CA LYS A 12 28.85 -34.43 -18.83
C LYS A 12 27.53 -34.21 -18.03
N TRP A 13 27.18 -35.16 -17.17
CA TRP A 13 26.00 -35.03 -16.31
C TRP A 13 26.16 -33.90 -15.30
N LEU A 14 27.32 -33.73 -14.69
CA LEU A 14 27.62 -32.65 -13.75
C LEU A 14 27.54 -31.27 -14.43
N ILE A 15 28.06 -31.16 -15.66
CA ILE A 15 27.98 -29.91 -16.47
C ILE A 15 26.53 -29.59 -16.81
N CYS A 16 25.72 -30.57 -17.20
CA CYS A 16 24.28 -30.35 -17.46
C CYS A 16 23.54 -29.90 -16.20
N VAL A 17 23.81 -30.47 -15.06
CA VAL A 17 23.18 -30.06 -13.78
C VAL A 17 23.57 -28.62 -13.41
N ILE A 18 24.85 -28.27 -13.54
CA ILE A 18 25.33 -26.89 -13.29
C ILE A 18 24.68 -25.90 -14.26
N PHE A 19 24.58 -26.27 -15.55
CA PHE A 19 23.97 -25.43 -16.58
C PHE A 19 22.45 -25.23 -16.33
N ILE A 20 21.73 -26.31 -15.98
CA ILE A 20 20.31 -26.26 -15.62
C ILE A 20 20.11 -25.43 -14.34
N CYS A 21 20.94 -25.61 -13.31
CA CYS A 21 20.90 -24.79 -12.10
C CYS A 21 21.23 -23.31 -12.38
N GLY A 22 22.14 -23.02 -13.30
CA GLY A 22 22.45 -21.68 -13.76
C GLY A 22 21.26 -21.01 -14.45
N ILE A 23 20.66 -21.69 -15.43
CA ILE A 23 19.48 -21.21 -16.15
C ILE A 23 18.28 -21.01 -15.21
N LEU A 24 18.05 -21.94 -14.27
CA LEU A 24 16.97 -21.82 -13.28
C LEU A 24 17.17 -20.62 -12.33
N ASN A 25 18.42 -20.27 -12.02
CA ASN A 25 18.71 -19.09 -11.21
C ASN A 25 18.54 -17.78 -11.99
N GLU A 26 18.90 -17.74 -13.28
CA GLU A 26 18.65 -16.57 -14.14
C GLU A 26 17.15 -16.35 -14.40
N VAL A 27 16.39 -17.42 -14.65
CA VAL A 27 14.93 -17.36 -14.81
C VAL A 27 14.26 -16.86 -13.53
N LYS A 28 14.77 -17.23 -12.32
CA LYS A 28 14.26 -16.70 -11.05
C LYS A 28 14.61 -15.24 -10.82
N ALA A 29 15.81 -14.79 -11.24
CA ALA A 29 16.21 -13.39 -11.14
C ALA A 29 15.36 -12.48 -12.04
N GLN A 30 15.08 -12.91 -13.28
CA GLN A 30 14.16 -12.21 -14.18
C GLN A 30 12.74 -12.06 -13.62
N SER A 31 12.30 -12.95 -12.72
CA SER A 31 10.93 -12.90 -12.20
C SER A 31 10.68 -11.72 -11.25
N TYR A 32 11.65 -11.30 -10.43
CA TYR A 32 11.50 -10.17 -9.49
C TYR A 32 11.45 -8.84 -10.24
N ASP A 33 12.37 -8.64 -11.17
CA ASP A 33 12.41 -7.44 -12.00
C ASP A 33 11.11 -7.31 -12.82
N LYS A 34 10.68 -8.40 -13.46
CA LYS A 34 9.43 -8.44 -14.23
C LYS A 34 8.19 -8.10 -13.40
N PHE A 35 8.12 -8.59 -12.16
CA PHE A 35 7.02 -8.26 -11.25
C PHE A 35 7.03 -6.78 -10.88
N LEU A 36 8.20 -6.26 -10.45
CA LEU A 36 8.33 -4.87 -10.02
C LEU A 36 8.15 -3.89 -11.19
N ASP A 37 8.66 -4.22 -12.38
CA ASP A 37 8.45 -3.43 -13.61
C ASP A 37 6.96 -3.35 -13.94
N ARG A 38 6.24 -4.48 -13.92
CA ARG A 38 4.80 -4.53 -14.20
C ARG A 38 4.00 -3.70 -13.19
N LEU A 39 4.36 -3.74 -11.90
CA LEU A 39 3.72 -2.94 -10.88
C LEU A 39 3.94 -1.44 -11.10
N LEU A 40 5.18 -1.02 -11.30
CA LEU A 40 5.50 0.39 -11.50
C LEU A 40 4.91 0.92 -12.81
N ASP A 41 4.88 0.11 -13.86
CA ASP A 41 4.26 0.45 -15.12
C ASP A 41 2.75 0.65 -14.96
N TYR A 42 2.07 -0.25 -14.26
CA TYR A 42 0.65 -0.10 -13.93
C TYR A 42 0.41 1.20 -13.14
N GLN A 43 1.15 1.42 -12.06
CA GLN A 43 1.03 2.62 -11.22
C GLN A 43 1.25 3.93 -12.01
N LYS A 44 2.14 3.89 -13.02
CA LYS A 44 2.42 5.04 -13.88
C LYS A 44 1.31 5.33 -14.89
N HIS A 45 0.70 4.29 -15.47
CA HIS A 45 -0.28 4.41 -16.55
C HIS A 45 -1.72 4.55 -16.03
N VAL A 46 -2.04 3.97 -14.87
CA VAL A 46 -3.35 4.13 -14.25
C VAL A 46 -3.40 5.45 -13.51
N ARG A 47 -3.77 6.50 -14.22
CA ARG A 47 -4.00 7.83 -13.65
C ARG A 47 -5.47 8.17 -13.73
N VAL A 48 -5.97 8.83 -12.70
CA VAL A 48 -7.30 9.46 -12.77
C VAL A 48 -7.24 10.51 -13.87
N LYS A 49 -8.13 10.40 -14.87
CA LYS A 49 -8.22 11.44 -15.90
C LYS A 49 -8.74 12.73 -15.28
N ASP A 50 -8.00 13.83 -15.46
CA ASP A 50 -8.40 15.15 -14.95
C ASP A 50 -9.81 15.56 -15.38
N SER A 51 -10.30 15.06 -16.54
CA SER A 51 -11.66 15.25 -17.02
C SER A 51 -12.75 14.66 -16.11
N LEU A 52 -12.43 13.64 -15.29
CA LEU A 52 -13.35 13.07 -14.30
C LEU A 52 -13.43 13.92 -13.02
N ILE A 53 -12.53 14.88 -12.87
CA ILE A 53 -12.32 15.66 -11.64
C ILE A 53 -12.84 17.09 -11.81
N ASN A 54 -13.11 17.53 -13.06
CA ASN A 54 -13.51 18.90 -13.38
C ASN A 54 -14.74 19.36 -12.58
N GLY A 55 -14.48 20.09 -11.49
CA GLY A 55 -15.45 20.89 -10.74
C GLY A 55 -16.40 20.14 -9.83
N LYS A 56 -16.32 18.80 -9.73
CA LYS A 56 -17.09 18.02 -8.74
C LYS A 56 -16.15 17.44 -7.72
N TYR A 57 -16.44 17.68 -6.46
CA TYR A 57 -15.77 16.99 -5.35
C TYR A 57 -15.65 15.50 -5.68
N ILE A 58 -14.46 14.93 -5.53
CA ILE A 58 -14.07 13.55 -5.86
C ILE A 58 -14.96 12.49 -5.16
N ALA A 59 -15.83 12.92 -4.26
CA ALA A 59 -16.90 12.09 -3.69
C ALA A 59 -17.74 11.29 -4.73
N SER A 60 -17.64 11.64 -6.02
CA SER A 60 -18.38 11.01 -7.12
C SER A 60 -17.51 10.22 -8.10
N ILE A 61 -16.20 9.99 -7.83
CA ILE A 61 -15.43 9.05 -8.65
C ILE A 61 -16.01 7.68 -8.41
N ASP A 62 -16.61 7.14 -9.47
CA ASP A 62 -17.18 5.80 -9.48
C ASP A 62 -16.09 4.79 -9.10
N THR A 63 -16.42 3.90 -8.15
CA THR A 63 -15.57 2.77 -7.77
C THR A 63 -15.28 1.83 -8.94
N ASN A 64 -15.99 1.97 -10.07
CA ASN A 64 -15.77 1.22 -11.31
C ASN A 64 -14.70 1.82 -12.23
N THR A 65 -14.03 2.91 -11.82
CA THR A 65 -13.01 3.61 -12.65
C THR A 65 -11.75 2.76 -12.88
N PHE A 66 -11.48 1.77 -12.02
CA PHE A 66 -10.29 0.93 -12.10
C PHE A 66 -10.68 -0.55 -12.05
N ASP A 67 -10.09 -1.33 -12.94
CA ASP A 67 -10.22 -2.79 -12.86
C ASP A 67 -9.28 -3.34 -11.77
N LEU A 68 -9.84 -3.60 -10.60
CA LEU A 68 -9.12 -4.19 -9.48
C LEU A 68 -8.61 -5.60 -9.82
N LYS A 69 -9.30 -6.34 -10.71
CA LYS A 69 -8.88 -7.68 -11.14
C LYS A 69 -7.56 -7.61 -11.92
N ASP A 70 -7.43 -6.64 -12.83
CA ASP A 70 -6.19 -6.40 -13.56
C ASP A 70 -5.06 -6.05 -12.60
N TYR A 71 -5.32 -5.15 -11.64
CA TYR A 71 -4.33 -4.79 -10.62
C TYR A 71 -3.91 -6.00 -9.78
N MET A 72 -4.85 -6.76 -9.26
CA MET A 72 -4.57 -7.97 -8.45
C MET A 72 -3.85 -9.06 -9.27
N SER A 73 -4.02 -9.10 -10.58
CA SER A 73 -3.30 -10.03 -11.46
C SER A 73 -1.78 -9.84 -11.44
N ILE A 74 -1.30 -8.64 -11.05
CA ILE A 74 0.13 -8.35 -10.86
C ILE A 74 0.67 -9.12 -9.67
N PHE A 75 -0.14 -9.31 -8.63
CA PHE A 75 0.17 -10.03 -7.40
C PHE A 75 -0.20 -11.51 -7.50
N SER A 76 0.14 -12.16 -8.61
CA SER A 76 -0.27 -13.53 -8.97
C SER A 76 0.17 -14.64 -7.99
N LYS A 77 0.97 -14.31 -6.98
CA LYS A 77 1.43 -15.22 -5.90
C LYS A 77 0.74 -14.94 -4.57
N LEU A 78 -0.26 -14.08 -4.58
CA LEU A 78 -1.15 -13.82 -3.44
C LEU A 78 -2.54 -14.37 -3.76
N THR A 79 -3.15 -14.99 -2.77
CA THR A 79 -4.53 -15.47 -2.86
C THR A 79 -5.31 -14.90 -1.68
N PRO A 80 -6.52 -14.37 -1.87
CA PRO A 80 -7.37 -14.01 -0.74
C PRO A 80 -7.60 -15.22 0.17
N GLU A 81 -7.70 -14.99 1.46
CA GLU A 81 -8.11 -16.02 2.42
C GLU A 81 -9.51 -16.54 2.06
N PRO A 82 -9.82 -17.83 2.30
CA PRO A 82 -11.14 -18.38 2.02
C PRO A 82 -12.24 -17.55 2.68
N GLY A 83 -13.28 -17.21 1.90
CA GLY A 83 -14.40 -16.40 2.36
C GLY A 83 -14.16 -14.89 2.38
N TYR A 84 -13.04 -14.44 1.80
CA TYR A 84 -12.75 -13.01 1.62
C TYR A 84 -12.56 -12.64 0.15
N ILE A 85 -13.08 -11.49 -0.22
CA ILE A 85 -12.81 -10.80 -1.49
C ILE A 85 -12.05 -9.50 -1.22
N ILE A 86 -11.18 -9.12 -2.14
CA ILE A 86 -10.49 -7.84 -2.07
C ILE A 86 -11.27 -6.82 -2.87
N GLU A 87 -11.53 -5.69 -2.24
CA GLU A 87 -12.22 -4.56 -2.83
C GLU A 87 -11.45 -3.26 -2.56
N TYR A 88 -11.90 -2.17 -3.12
CA TYR A 88 -11.36 -0.85 -2.81
C TYR A 88 -12.46 0.19 -2.71
N ILE A 89 -12.14 1.24 -1.96
CA ILE A 89 -12.87 2.50 -1.98
C ILE A 89 -11.87 3.61 -2.31
N TYR A 90 -12.28 4.53 -3.16
CA TYR A 90 -11.42 5.67 -3.50
C TYR A 90 -11.59 6.76 -2.44
N ASP A 91 -10.54 6.95 -1.63
CA ASP A 91 -10.49 8.00 -0.61
C ASP A 91 -10.06 9.31 -1.25
N ALA A 92 -10.96 10.29 -1.19
CA ALA A 92 -10.73 11.61 -1.74
C ALA A 92 -10.83 12.64 -0.62
N GLY A 93 -9.67 13.13 -0.21
CA GLY A 93 -9.53 14.21 0.74
C GLY A 93 -9.29 15.57 0.05
N TRP A 94 -9.16 16.61 0.85
CA TRP A 94 -8.84 17.96 0.38
C TRP A 94 -7.39 18.08 -0.13
N ASP A 95 -6.52 17.14 0.24
CA ASP A 95 -5.09 17.07 -0.09
C ASP A 95 -4.77 16.03 -1.18
N GLY A 96 -5.78 15.41 -1.79
CA GLY A 96 -5.61 14.44 -2.85
C GLY A 96 -6.48 13.20 -2.68
N ALA A 97 -6.24 12.18 -3.49
CA ALA A 97 -7.00 10.96 -3.44
C ALA A 97 -6.15 9.71 -3.68
N VAL A 98 -6.49 8.64 -2.95
CA VAL A 98 -5.83 7.34 -3.00
C VAL A 98 -6.86 6.21 -2.94
N PRO A 99 -6.64 5.06 -3.58
CA PRO A 99 -7.45 3.88 -3.32
C PRO A 99 -7.08 3.27 -1.97
N LEU A 100 -8.08 2.87 -1.20
CA LEU A 100 -7.94 2.08 0.01
C LEU A 100 -8.40 0.66 -0.27
N LEU A 101 -7.47 -0.28 -0.30
CA LEU A 101 -7.75 -1.70 -0.50
C LEU A 101 -8.14 -2.35 0.83
N TYR A 102 -9.28 -3.01 0.84
CA TYR A 102 -9.78 -3.72 2.01
C TYR A 102 -10.27 -5.13 1.65
N ALA A 103 -10.33 -6.00 2.64
CA ALA A 103 -10.89 -7.33 2.52
C ALA A 103 -12.34 -7.32 3.03
N TRP A 104 -13.25 -7.87 2.24
CA TRP A 104 -14.65 -8.01 2.57
C TRP A 104 -15.01 -9.49 2.70
N ARG A 105 -15.80 -9.86 3.70
CA ARG A 105 -16.29 -11.23 3.84
C ARG A 105 -17.39 -11.51 2.82
N GLU A 106 -17.26 -12.56 2.02
CA GLU A 106 -18.23 -12.93 0.96
C GLU A 106 -19.63 -13.16 1.49
N ASN A 107 -19.74 -13.72 2.70
CA ASN A 107 -21.03 -14.02 3.34
C ASN A 107 -21.65 -12.82 4.07
N LEU A 108 -21.00 -11.67 4.11
CA LEU A 108 -21.51 -10.46 4.74
C LEU A 108 -22.24 -9.60 3.73
N ASN A 109 -23.55 -9.42 3.92
CA ASN A 109 -24.33 -8.52 3.10
C ASN A 109 -23.90 -7.07 3.36
N LYS A 110 -23.40 -6.42 2.32
CA LYS A 110 -22.85 -5.06 2.41
C LYS A 110 -23.91 -4.03 2.77
N GLU A 111 -25.12 -4.17 2.24
CA GLU A 111 -26.25 -3.26 2.49
C GLU A 111 -26.72 -3.39 3.94
N GLU A 112 -26.85 -4.62 4.44
CA GLU A 112 -27.21 -4.89 5.83
C GLU A 112 -26.14 -4.35 6.79
N TYR A 113 -24.87 -4.56 6.50
CA TYR A 113 -23.77 -4.01 7.30
C TYR A 113 -23.83 -2.49 7.35
N ILE A 114 -23.98 -1.82 6.20
CA ILE A 114 -24.04 -0.36 6.12
C ILE A 114 -25.26 0.14 6.90
N SER A 115 -26.40 -0.53 6.80
CA SER A 115 -27.63 -0.16 7.54
C SER A 115 -27.46 -0.30 9.04
N ALA A 116 -26.94 -1.43 9.51
CA ALA A 116 -26.66 -1.68 10.91
C ALA A 116 -25.65 -0.68 11.50
N GLU A 117 -24.60 -0.36 10.73
CA GLU A 117 -23.59 0.60 11.18
C GLU A 117 -24.13 2.04 11.23
N LYS A 118 -24.98 2.42 10.26
CA LYS A 118 -25.72 3.70 10.34
C LYS A 118 -26.52 3.81 11.62
N GLU A 119 -27.33 2.80 11.95
CA GLU A 119 -28.10 2.78 13.17
C GLU A 119 -27.23 2.85 14.43
N ARG A 120 -26.10 2.12 14.44
CA ARG A 120 -25.14 2.14 15.55
C ARG A 120 -24.59 3.55 15.77
N ILE A 121 -24.21 4.24 14.67
CA ILE A 121 -23.67 5.60 14.73
C ILE A 121 -24.75 6.58 15.20
N ILE A 122 -25.98 6.47 14.68
CA ILE A 122 -27.11 7.31 15.11
C ILE A 122 -27.35 7.14 16.61
N ARG A 123 -27.46 5.91 17.11
CA ARG A 123 -27.64 5.64 18.54
C ARG A 123 -26.52 6.24 19.39
N LYS A 124 -25.26 6.10 18.94
CA LYS A 124 -24.10 6.70 19.63
C LYS A 124 -24.15 8.24 19.63
N CYS A 125 -24.54 8.84 18.51
CA CYS A 125 -24.73 10.29 18.43
C CYS A 125 -25.83 10.76 19.37
N ASP A 126 -26.97 10.07 19.41
CA ASP A 126 -28.10 10.41 20.29
C ASP A 126 -27.73 10.33 21.76
N SER A 127 -27.03 9.27 22.18
CA SER A 127 -26.49 9.15 23.53
C SER A 127 -25.58 10.33 23.88
N THR A 128 -24.63 10.64 23.00
CA THR A 128 -23.67 11.75 23.19
C THR A 128 -24.37 13.12 23.23
N ILE A 129 -25.41 13.32 22.40
CA ILE A 129 -26.22 14.54 22.43
C ILE A 129 -26.91 14.68 23.76
N ASN A 130 -27.58 13.61 24.22
CA ASN A 130 -28.33 13.62 25.48
C ASN A 130 -27.40 13.91 26.66
N GLU A 131 -26.24 13.27 26.74
CA GLU A 131 -25.26 13.53 27.79
C GLU A 131 -24.80 14.99 27.81
N ARG A 132 -24.50 15.56 26.63
CA ARG A 132 -24.08 16.97 26.50
C ARG A 132 -25.19 17.94 26.83
N VAL A 133 -26.41 17.65 26.40
CA VAL A 133 -27.58 18.46 26.71
C VAL A 133 -27.83 18.47 28.22
N GLU A 134 -27.76 17.32 28.88
CA GLU A 134 -27.91 17.24 30.36
C GLU A 134 -26.79 18.01 31.09
N LYS A 135 -25.56 17.95 30.58
CA LYS A 135 -24.47 18.75 31.12
C LYS A 135 -24.75 20.26 30.98
N ILE A 136 -25.19 20.73 29.79
CA ILE A 136 -25.55 22.14 29.58
C ILE A 136 -26.69 22.58 30.49
N ARG A 137 -27.67 21.74 30.72
CA ARG A 137 -28.80 22.04 31.63
C ARG A 137 -28.34 22.30 33.06
N ARG A 138 -27.27 21.66 33.53
CA ARG A 138 -26.67 21.81 34.86
C ARG A 138 -25.72 23.01 34.97
N GLU A 139 -25.32 23.62 33.86
CA GLU A 139 -24.45 24.79 33.90
C GLU A 139 -25.20 26.00 34.49
N ASP A 140 -24.50 26.85 35.21
CA ASP A 140 -25.03 28.11 35.72
C ASP A 140 -24.99 29.21 34.63
N LEU A 141 -25.94 29.10 33.70
CA LEU A 141 -26.10 30.03 32.56
C LEU A 141 -27.53 30.55 32.53
N GLU A 142 -27.69 31.75 31.98
CA GLU A 142 -29.01 32.28 31.67
C GLU A 142 -29.79 31.37 30.72
N LYS A 143 -31.12 31.39 30.82
CA LYS A 143 -32.04 30.50 30.09
C LYS A 143 -31.82 30.56 28.59
N ASP A 144 -31.69 31.77 28.02
CA ASP A 144 -31.51 31.97 26.59
C ASP A 144 -30.13 31.47 26.09
N ALA A 145 -29.10 31.63 26.91
CA ALA A 145 -27.77 31.12 26.63
C ALA A 145 -27.75 29.57 26.61
N LYS A 146 -28.47 28.94 27.55
CA LYS A 146 -28.67 27.46 27.58
C LYS A 146 -29.37 26.98 26.31
N ILE A 147 -30.45 27.61 25.89
CA ILE A 147 -31.23 27.24 24.70
C ILE A 147 -30.32 27.31 23.46
N LYS A 148 -29.63 28.44 23.24
CA LYS A 148 -28.69 28.58 22.09
C LYS A 148 -27.58 27.52 22.07
N LYS A 149 -27.03 27.19 23.24
CA LYS A 149 -25.97 26.17 23.36
C LYS A 149 -26.48 24.76 23.06
N ILE A 150 -27.71 24.45 23.52
CA ILE A 150 -28.38 23.18 23.22
C ILE A 150 -28.67 23.04 21.72
N GLU A 151 -29.24 24.07 21.09
CA GLU A 151 -29.54 24.09 19.66
C GLU A 151 -28.30 23.94 18.82
N ARG A 152 -27.22 24.68 19.16
CA ARG A 152 -25.92 24.51 18.49
C ARG A 152 -25.38 23.09 18.62
N THR A 153 -25.47 22.48 19.82
CA THR A 153 -25.03 21.11 20.04
C THR A 153 -25.83 20.15 19.16
N LYS A 154 -27.16 20.22 19.18
CA LYS A 154 -28.03 19.39 18.34
C LYS A 154 -27.69 19.53 16.86
N ARG A 155 -27.52 20.77 16.36
CA ARG A 155 -27.19 21.03 14.94
C ARG A 155 -25.87 20.39 14.51
N ILE A 156 -24.82 20.49 15.33
CA ILE A 156 -23.51 19.88 15.03
C ILE A 156 -23.66 18.36 14.84
N PHE A 157 -24.44 17.71 15.68
CA PHE A 157 -24.61 16.25 15.61
C PHE A 157 -25.61 15.80 14.54
N THR A 158 -26.61 16.63 14.18
CA THR A 158 -27.53 16.34 13.08
C THR A 158 -26.76 16.22 11.77
N ASN A 159 -25.82 17.12 11.50
CA ASN A 159 -24.95 17.02 10.32
C ASN A 159 -24.07 15.75 10.32
N SER A 160 -23.78 15.19 11.49
CA SER A 160 -23.04 13.93 11.62
C SER A 160 -23.90 12.69 11.38
N ARG A 161 -25.24 12.79 11.44
CA ARG A 161 -26.18 11.69 11.15
C ARG A 161 -26.30 11.38 9.65
N GLU A 162 -26.04 12.35 8.77
CA GLU A 162 -26.06 12.17 7.32
C GLU A 162 -24.80 11.49 6.83
N LEU A 163 -24.46 10.34 7.41
CA LEU A 163 -23.35 9.52 6.96
C LEU A 163 -23.71 8.84 5.66
N SER A 164 -23.03 9.21 4.58
CA SER A 164 -23.17 8.50 3.31
C SER A 164 -22.65 7.05 3.47
N CYS A 165 -23.20 6.12 2.68
CA CYS A 165 -22.70 4.74 2.60
C CYS A 165 -21.18 4.69 2.36
N LYS A 166 -20.67 5.62 1.55
CA LYS A 166 -19.25 5.79 1.26
C LYS A 166 -18.43 6.07 2.53
N ARG A 167 -18.92 6.90 3.45
CA ARG A 167 -18.20 7.24 4.69
C ARG A 167 -18.12 6.05 5.64
N ILE A 168 -19.13 5.21 5.67
CA ILE A 168 -19.13 3.98 6.48
C ILE A 168 -18.13 2.99 5.88
N LEU A 169 -18.14 2.76 4.57
CA LEU A 169 -17.18 1.90 3.89
C LEU A 169 -15.76 2.44 3.99
N HIS A 170 -15.58 3.75 3.94
CA HIS A 170 -14.27 4.38 4.16
C HIS A 170 -13.74 4.09 5.58
N SER A 171 -14.59 4.24 6.61
CA SER A 171 -14.21 3.89 7.98
C SER A 171 -13.89 2.39 8.12
N PHE A 172 -14.64 1.53 7.43
CA PHE A 172 -14.36 0.09 7.37
C PHE A 172 -13.00 -0.19 6.74
N ALA A 173 -12.70 0.43 5.60
CA ALA A 173 -11.44 0.24 4.87
C ALA A 173 -10.21 0.78 5.63
N LEU A 174 -10.39 1.82 6.46
CA LEU A 174 -9.34 2.37 7.32
C LEU A 174 -9.06 1.51 8.55
N ASP A 175 -9.99 0.65 8.96
CA ASP A 175 -9.74 -0.28 10.06
C ASP A 175 -8.62 -1.26 9.67
N SER A 176 -7.59 -1.31 10.51
CA SER A 176 -6.43 -2.18 10.27
C SER A 176 -6.82 -3.66 10.16
N ALA A 177 -7.88 -4.09 10.85
CA ALA A 177 -8.38 -5.47 10.78
C ALA A 177 -8.95 -5.83 9.40
N ASN A 178 -9.41 -4.84 8.63
CA ASN A 178 -9.99 -5.03 7.31
C ASN A 178 -9.00 -4.73 6.18
N HIS A 179 -7.76 -4.34 6.50
CA HIS A 179 -6.77 -4.03 5.48
C HIS A 179 -6.45 -5.27 4.64
N ALA A 180 -6.57 -5.16 3.33
CA ALA A 180 -6.46 -6.27 2.39
C ALA A 180 -5.21 -7.16 2.59
N ALA A 181 -4.06 -6.57 2.93
CA ALA A 181 -2.82 -7.33 3.13
C ALA A 181 -2.87 -8.37 4.27
N PHE A 182 -3.78 -8.22 5.24
CA PHE A 182 -3.93 -9.19 6.33
C PHE A 182 -4.78 -10.41 5.92
N HIS A 183 -5.51 -10.31 4.84
CA HIS A 183 -6.38 -11.35 4.29
C HIS A 183 -5.85 -11.91 2.96
N LEU A 184 -4.54 -11.80 2.74
CA LEU A 184 -3.85 -12.38 1.60
C LEU A 184 -2.86 -13.43 2.05
N THR A 185 -2.97 -14.62 1.48
CA THR A 185 -2.06 -15.74 1.69
C THR A 185 -1.00 -15.74 0.58
N PRO A 186 0.29 -15.59 0.90
CA PRO A 186 1.35 -15.73 -0.08
C PRO A 186 1.60 -17.20 -0.41
N GLN A 187 1.93 -17.50 -1.66
CA GLN A 187 2.56 -18.79 -1.95
C GLN A 187 3.86 -18.91 -1.14
N ASP A 188 4.10 -20.08 -0.54
CA ASP A 188 5.27 -20.31 0.33
C ASP A 188 6.58 -20.39 -0.47
N ASN A 189 6.92 -19.30 -1.13
CA ASN A 189 8.15 -19.10 -1.88
C ASN A 189 8.61 -17.65 -1.82
N LYS A 190 9.84 -17.39 -2.25
CA LYS A 190 10.44 -16.04 -2.23
C LYS A 190 9.59 -14.98 -2.92
N MET A 191 8.95 -15.33 -4.04
CA MET A 191 8.13 -14.38 -4.80
C MET A 191 6.83 -14.06 -4.08
N GLY A 192 6.15 -15.05 -3.47
CA GLY A 192 4.93 -14.83 -2.70
C GLY A 192 5.15 -13.87 -1.54
N TYR A 193 6.22 -14.06 -0.77
CA TYR A 193 6.55 -13.15 0.35
C TYR A 193 6.99 -11.77 -0.12
N LEU A 194 7.71 -11.67 -1.26
CA LEU A 194 8.03 -10.37 -1.85
C LEU A 194 6.75 -9.64 -2.27
N GLN A 195 5.83 -10.33 -2.94
CA GLN A 195 4.57 -9.73 -3.37
C GLN A 195 3.73 -9.28 -2.16
N LEU A 196 3.67 -10.08 -1.08
CA LEU A 196 2.96 -9.69 0.14
C LEU A 196 3.56 -8.43 0.77
N LEU A 197 4.89 -8.35 0.87
CA LEU A 197 5.58 -7.17 1.38
C LEU A 197 5.28 -5.94 0.51
N ILE A 198 5.44 -6.07 -0.80
CA ILE A 198 5.20 -4.98 -1.75
C ILE A 198 3.72 -4.54 -1.72
N PHE A 199 2.79 -5.49 -1.64
CA PHE A 199 1.37 -5.17 -1.50
C PHE A 199 1.09 -4.39 -0.21
N LYS A 200 1.66 -4.81 0.92
CA LYS A 200 1.51 -4.10 2.20
C LYS A 200 2.07 -2.68 2.16
N LEU A 201 3.21 -2.49 1.51
CA LEU A 201 3.90 -1.19 1.46
C LEU A 201 3.35 -0.25 0.38
N TYR A 202 2.92 -0.80 -0.76
CA TYR A 202 2.64 -0.04 -1.97
C TYR A 202 1.31 -0.41 -2.64
N GLY A 203 0.52 -1.30 -2.06
CA GLY A 203 -0.74 -1.76 -2.65
C GLY A 203 -1.73 -0.64 -2.97
N ASN A 204 -1.70 0.43 -2.21
CA ASN A 204 -2.56 1.61 -2.42
C ASN A 204 -1.94 2.68 -3.34
N ASN A 205 -0.73 2.45 -3.89
CA ASN A 205 -0.02 3.46 -4.69
C ASN A 205 -0.38 3.38 -6.18
N PHE A 206 -1.64 3.28 -6.53
CA PHE A 206 -2.10 3.37 -7.91
C PHE A 206 -3.21 4.41 -8.03
N ALA A 207 -3.40 4.96 -9.22
CA ALA A 207 -4.45 5.96 -9.48
C ALA A 207 -4.45 7.13 -8.48
N LEU A 208 -3.26 7.56 -8.07
CA LEU A 208 -3.10 8.70 -7.16
C LEU A 208 -3.49 9.99 -7.86
N TRP A 209 -4.15 10.88 -7.11
CA TRP A 209 -4.56 12.18 -7.64
C TRP A 209 -4.03 13.33 -6.79
N TRP A 210 -3.67 14.44 -7.46
CA TRP A 210 -3.21 15.70 -6.92
C TRP A 210 -2.06 15.54 -5.91
N HIS A 211 -2.17 16.07 -4.69
CA HIS A 211 -1.09 16.03 -3.68
C HIS A 211 -0.71 14.60 -3.26
N ALA A 212 -1.58 13.61 -3.39
CA ALA A 212 -1.23 12.22 -3.15
C ALA A 212 -0.06 11.75 -4.04
N ASN A 213 0.15 12.36 -5.22
CA ASN A 213 1.28 12.07 -6.09
C ASN A 213 2.62 12.56 -5.52
N TYR A 214 2.64 13.56 -4.63
CA TYR A 214 3.87 14.10 -4.08
C TYR A 214 4.49 13.20 -3.01
N GLY A 215 3.66 12.43 -2.32
CA GLY A 215 4.09 11.44 -1.34
C GLY A 215 4.51 10.10 -1.94
N TYR A 216 4.75 10.03 -3.26
CA TYR A 216 5.02 8.77 -3.90
C TYR A 216 6.28 8.09 -3.33
N ARG A 217 6.18 6.78 -3.25
CA ARG A 217 7.24 5.90 -2.77
C ARG A 217 7.29 4.68 -3.66
N PHE A 218 8.49 4.19 -3.92
CA PHE A 218 8.66 3.01 -4.77
C PHE A 218 9.90 2.20 -4.39
N PRO A 219 9.89 0.89 -4.68
CA PRO A 219 11.07 0.06 -4.54
C PRO A 219 12.09 0.41 -5.61
N VAL A 220 13.35 0.56 -5.19
CA VAL A 220 14.49 0.79 -6.09
C VAL A 220 15.23 -0.53 -6.22
N TYR A 221 15.27 -1.10 -7.43
CA TYR A 221 15.83 -2.44 -7.68
C TYR A 221 16.71 -2.50 -8.92
N LYS A 222 16.83 -1.40 -9.67
CA LYS A 222 17.65 -1.29 -10.87
C LYS A 222 18.31 0.09 -10.99
N LYS A 223 19.42 0.11 -11.71
CA LYS A 223 20.29 1.29 -11.88
C LYS A 223 19.55 2.47 -12.54
N GLU A 224 18.70 2.20 -13.52
CA GLU A 224 17.94 3.19 -14.26
C GLU A 224 17.04 4.04 -13.35
N GLN A 225 16.59 3.48 -12.22
CA GLN A 225 15.82 4.24 -11.23
C GLN A 225 16.71 5.22 -10.44
N ILE A 226 17.97 4.86 -10.16
CA ILE A 226 18.94 5.79 -9.58
C ILE A 226 19.27 6.92 -10.57
N GLU A 227 19.49 6.59 -11.84
CA GLU A 227 19.72 7.56 -12.90
C GLU A 227 18.53 8.51 -13.08
N PHE A 228 17.30 7.96 -13.02
CA PHE A 228 16.07 8.76 -13.02
C PHE A 228 16.02 9.76 -11.85
N LEU A 229 16.33 9.32 -10.62
CA LEU A 229 16.36 10.19 -9.45
C LEU A 229 17.40 11.31 -9.61
N ILE A 230 18.62 10.97 -10.10
CA ILE A 230 19.67 11.97 -10.36
C ILE A 230 19.19 13.00 -11.39
N LYS A 231 18.57 12.52 -12.47
CA LYS A 231 18.03 13.40 -13.52
C LYS A 231 16.98 14.35 -12.96
N LYS A 232 16.01 13.82 -12.20
CA LYS A 232 14.94 14.61 -11.58
C LYS A 232 15.47 15.66 -10.59
N ASN A 233 16.47 15.29 -9.80
CA ASN A 233 17.14 16.23 -8.89
C ASN A 233 17.78 17.41 -9.66
N ARG A 234 18.39 17.16 -10.82
CA ARG A 234 18.97 18.20 -11.67
C ARG A 234 17.95 19.08 -12.38
N GLU A 235 16.77 18.52 -12.68
CA GLU A 235 15.65 19.26 -13.27
C GLU A 235 14.93 20.14 -12.23
N ASN A 236 15.41 20.19 -10.98
CA ASN A 236 14.78 20.89 -9.86
C ASN A 236 13.31 20.47 -9.66
N ASP A 237 13.03 19.18 -9.78
CA ASP A 237 11.72 18.63 -9.42
C ASP A 237 11.47 18.86 -7.93
N PHE A 238 10.44 19.61 -7.58
CA PHE A 238 10.14 20.03 -6.20
C PHE A 238 10.04 18.87 -5.20
N SER A 239 9.75 17.66 -5.68
CA SER A 239 9.64 16.47 -4.85
C SER A 239 10.97 15.77 -4.58
N ILE A 240 12.06 16.14 -5.29
CA ILE A 240 13.36 15.47 -5.24
C ILE A 240 14.48 16.49 -5.08
N TYR A 241 15.07 16.51 -3.88
CA TYR A 241 16.26 17.33 -3.59
C TYR A 241 17.23 16.56 -2.69
N PHE A 242 18.37 16.17 -3.23
CA PHE A 242 19.43 15.48 -2.49
C PHE A 242 20.82 15.82 -3.03
N MET A 243 21.86 15.52 -2.25
CA MET A 243 23.23 15.66 -2.70
C MET A 243 23.62 14.49 -3.61
N GLU A 244 23.95 14.77 -4.87
CA GLU A 244 24.32 13.72 -5.84
C GLU A 244 25.46 12.82 -5.35
N LYS A 245 26.42 13.34 -4.56
CA LYS A 245 27.50 12.53 -3.99
C LYS A 245 27.04 11.38 -3.10
N GLU A 246 25.85 11.49 -2.50
CA GLU A 246 25.27 10.44 -1.64
C GLU A 246 24.62 9.32 -2.47
N ILE A 247 23.98 9.65 -3.59
CA ILE A 247 23.26 8.67 -4.42
C ILE A 247 24.16 8.00 -5.47
N ARG A 248 25.21 8.67 -5.97
CA ARG A 248 26.10 8.13 -7.01
C ARG A 248 26.71 6.76 -6.70
N PRO A 249 27.16 6.45 -5.44
CA PRO A 249 27.68 5.13 -5.11
C PRO A 249 26.69 3.99 -5.34
N LEU A 250 25.40 4.28 -5.34
CA LEU A 250 24.34 3.29 -5.55
C LEU A 250 24.22 2.85 -7.02
N LEU A 251 24.82 3.56 -7.96
CA LEU A 251 24.90 3.13 -9.38
C LEU A 251 25.67 1.80 -9.57
N THR A 252 26.52 1.45 -8.61
CA THR A 252 27.30 0.19 -8.62
C THR A 252 26.79 -0.81 -7.57
N ALA A 253 25.78 -0.45 -6.77
CA ALA A 253 25.26 -1.31 -5.74
C ALA A 253 24.38 -2.44 -6.29
N LYS A 254 24.29 -3.54 -5.53
CA LYS A 254 23.35 -4.64 -5.80
C LYS A 254 21.95 -4.24 -5.31
N LEU A 255 21.16 -3.61 -6.17
CA LEU A 255 19.85 -3.04 -5.82
C LEU A 255 18.72 -4.07 -5.76
N LYS A 256 18.88 -5.26 -6.36
CA LYS A 256 17.84 -6.31 -6.36
C LYS A 256 17.46 -6.73 -4.96
N PRO A 257 16.17 -7.01 -4.69
CA PRO A 257 15.72 -7.52 -3.41
C PRO A 257 16.50 -8.77 -2.99
N GLN A 258 17.01 -8.78 -1.76
CA GLN A 258 17.67 -9.94 -1.17
C GLN A 258 16.68 -10.68 -0.30
N ILE A 259 16.38 -11.93 -0.64
CA ILE A 259 15.33 -12.71 0.02
C ILE A 259 15.92 -14.02 0.56
N LYS A 260 15.82 -14.19 1.88
CA LYS A 260 16.25 -15.39 2.59
C LYS A 260 15.04 -16.06 3.21
N MET A 261 14.76 -17.30 2.78
CA MET A 261 13.77 -18.16 3.42
C MET A 261 14.42 -18.85 4.63
N GLU A 262 13.86 -18.66 5.81
CA GLU A 262 14.21 -19.36 7.03
C GLU A 262 13.06 -20.30 7.44
N ARG A 263 13.26 -21.13 8.44
CA ARG A 263 12.26 -22.14 8.84
C ARG A 263 10.89 -21.52 9.19
N THR A 264 10.89 -20.45 9.97
CA THR A 264 9.66 -19.82 10.49
C THR A 264 9.36 -18.45 9.91
N ARG A 265 10.29 -17.88 9.13
CA ARG A 265 10.14 -16.52 8.57
C ARG A 265 10.84 -16.38 7.21
N CYS A 266 10.38 -15.41 6.45
CA CYS A 266 11.07 -14.89 5.27
C CYS A 266 11.69 -13.54 5.61
N VAL A 267 12.97 -13.34 5.34
CA VAL A 267 13.68 -12.07 5.54
C VAL A 267 13.92 -11.43 4.18
N ILE A 268 13.48 -10.19 4.02
CA ILE A 268 13.59 -9.44 2.76
C ILE A 268 14.28 -8.11 3.01
N SER A 269 15.39 -7.87 2.29
CA SER A 269 16.05 -6.57 2.25
C SER A 269 15.87 -5.95 0.87
N LEU A 270 15.45 -4.68 0.84
CA LEU A 270 15.23 -3.93 -0.39
C LEU A 270 15.53 -2.45 -0.20
N TYR A 271 15.74 -1.76 -1.32
CA TYR A 271 15.90 -0.31 -1.34
C TYR A 271 14.54 0.34 -1.65
N VAL A 272 14.26 1.43 -0.96
CA VAL A 272 12.98 2.16 -1.06
C VAL A 272 13.26 3.65 -1.12
N PHE A 273 12.71 4.31 -2.12
CA PHE A 273 12.69 5.75 -2.20
C PHE A 273 11.36 6.30 -1.65
N TYR A 274 11.46 7.35 -0.84
CA TYR A 274 10.34 8.14 -0.33
C TYR A 274 10.55 9.60 -0.74
N ALA A 275 9.64 10.18 -1.50
CA ALA A 275 9.77 11.54 -2.00
C ALA A 275 10.05 12.56 -0.89
N GLY A 276 9.37 12.49 0.24
CA GLY A 276 9.55 13.43 1.35
C GLY A 276 10.77 13.18 2.27
N SER A 277 11.51 12.06 2.14
CA SER A 277 12.51 11.70 3.15
C SER A 277 13.79 11.07 2.60
N GLY A 278 13.81 10.52 1.39
CA GLY A 278 15.00 10.01 0.72
C GLY A 278 15.03 8.52 0.43
N LEU A 279 16.24 7.98 0.24
CA LEU A 279 16.46 6.59 -0.10
C LEU A 279 16.93 5.79 1.12
N TYR A 280 16.29 4.66 1.33
CA TYR A 280 16.53 3.77 2.45
C TYR A 280 16.86 2.36 1.98
N ARG A 281 17.72 1.68 2.73
CA ARG A 281 17.82 0.22 2.72
C ARG A 281 17.04 -0.31 3.90
N LYS A 282 15.97 -1.08 3.64
CA LYS A 282 15.09 -1.61 4.67
C LYS A 282 15.13 -3.14 4.68
N THR A 283 15.07 -3.72 5.87
CA THR A 283 14.99 -5.16 6.06
C THR A 283 13.73 -5.50 6.84
N TYR A 284 12.93 -6.40 6.29
CA TYR A 284 11.68 -6.89 6.87
C TYR A 284 11.77 -8.37 7.19
N SER A 285 11.07 -8.77 8.23
CA SER A 285 10.84 -10.17 8.59
C SER A 285 9.34 -10.45 8.48
N ILE A 286 8.97 -11.51 7.76
CA ILE A 286 7.59 -11.93 7.56
C ILE A 286 7.45 -13.33 8.14
N SER A 287 6.46 -13.58 9.03
CA SER A 287 6.17 -14.93 9.50
C SER A 287 5.72 -15.82 8.34
N ARG A 288 6.06 -17.12 8.39
CA ARG A 288 5.64 -18.09 7.35
C ARG A 288 4.33 -18.79 7.69
N THR A 289 3.70 -18.39 8.78
CA THR A 289 2.40 -18.89 9.20
C THR A 289 1.44 -17.72 9.37
N ASN A 290 0.15 -17.95 9.14
CA ASN A 290 -0.91 -16.99 9.39
C ASN A 290 -1.06 -16.71 10.91
N PRO A 291 -1.20 -15.43 11.34
CA PRO A 291 -1.12 -14.22 10.53
C PRO A 291 0.31 -13.96 10.04
N TYR A 292 0.44 -13.57 8.77
CA TYR A 292 1.73 -13.26 8.14
C TYR A 292 2.27 -11.92 8.63
N LEU A 293 2.74 -11.88 9.88
CA LEU A 293 3.23 -10.66 10.53
C LEU A 293 4.46 -10.10 9.82
N ILE A 294 4.34 -8.87 9.33
CA ILE A 294 5.43 -8.13 8.69
C ILE A 294 6.00 -7.15 9.71
N THR A 295 7.29 -7.32 10.03
CA THR A 295 8.02 -6.46 10.99
C THR A 295 9.22 -5.86 10.30
N GLU A 296 9.37 -4.52 10.34
CA GLU A 296 10.61 -3.85 9.95
C GLU A 296 11.69 -4.13 11.00
N LYS A 297 12.79 -4.75 10.59
CA LYS A 297 13.92 -5.12 11.47
C LYS A 297 15.05 -4.10 11.42
N LYS A 298 15.26 -3.50 10.26
CA LYS A 298 16.30 -2.50 10.06
C LYS A 298 15.84 -1.47 9.04
N SER A 299 16.12 -0.21 9.30
CA SER A 299 15.97 0.90 8.37
C SER A 299 17.24 1.71 8.39
N GLU A 300 17.92 1.79 7.25
CA GLU A 300 19.17 2.52 7.07
C GLU A 300 18.93 3.59 6.00
N LYS A 301 19.03 4.84 6.39
CA LYS A 301 18.93 5.98 5.48
C LYS A 301 20.24 6.14 4.74
N LEU A 302 20.20 6.04 3.41
CA LEU A 302 21.38 6.12 2.55
C LEU A 302 21.53 7.49 1.90
N VAL A 303 20.41 8.11 1.57
CA VAL A 303 20.35 9.43 0.94
C VAL A 303 19.24 10.21 1.60
N SER A 304 19.53 11.42 2.06
CA SER A 304 18.51 12.35 2.56
C SER A 304 17.87 13.09 1.40
N ASN A 305 16.55 13.19 1.42
CA ASN A 305 15.79 14.02 0.49
C ASN A 305 15.09 15.12 1.28
N SER A 306 15.39 16.37 0.94
CA SER A 306 14.73 17.54 1.54
C SER A 306 13.58 17.94 0.62
N PHE A 307 12.35 17.82 1.12
CA PHE A 307 11.19 18.33 0.39
C PHE A 307 11.07 19.83 0.67
N HIS A 308 11.28 20.65 -0.34
CA HIS A 308 11.01 22.08 -0.28
C HIS A 308 9.63 22.39 -0.89
N GLY A 309 8.59 21.70 -0.42
CA GLY A 309 7.22 22.03 -0.79
C GLY A 309 6.71 23.22 0.03
N PHE A 310 6.27 24.24 -0.62
CA PHE A 310 5.44 25.27 0.02
C PHE A 310 4.07 24.64 0.29
N PHE A 311 3.66 24.62 1.56
CA PHE A 311 2.29 24.39 1.96
C PHE A 311 1.50 25.69 1.85
#